data_de3c6ffaae8a0579cb2282178fce36c6
#
_entry.id   de3c6ffaae8a0579cb2282178fce36c6
#
_cell.length_a   1.000
_cell.length_b   1.000
_cell.length_c   1.000
_cell.angle_alpha   90.00
_cell.angle_beta   90.00
_cell.angle_gamma   90.00
#
_symmetry.space_group_name_H-M   'P 1'
#
loop_
_entity.id
_entity.type
_entity.pdbx_description
1 polymer ?
#
loop_
_entity_poly.entity_id
_entity_poly.type
_entity_poly.pdbx_seq_one_letter_code
_entity_poly.pdbx_strand_id
1 'polypeptide(L)'
;RAGGATEISTYLGNSDRALHRLRAKHVVMACFNMLIPYVLGGLEDEQTAALRLNVKSPLVYSKVLVRNWRPWIELGVHEIYGVSSHHSRVKLDYPVAMGGYRNPVEPDEPMVLHMVHVPTVPGIDEPRAALRASRRLLLQATFADHEAAIRRDLSRMLGPGGFDDRQDILAITVNR
;
A
#
# COMPACT_ATOMS: atom_id res chain seq x y z
N ARG A 1 11.79 -32.73 16.70
CA ARG A 1 13.08 -32.02 16.83
C ARG A 1 12.90 -31.00 17.93
N ALA A 2 13.81 -31.00 18.93
CA ALA A 2 13.78 -30.10 20.07
C ALA A 2 13.84 -28.66 19.57
N GLY A 3 12.78 -27.88 19.85
CA GLY A 3 12.67 -26.50 19.44
C GLY A 3 13.65 -25.65 20.26
N GLY A 4 14.79 -25.33 19.67
CA GLY A 4 15.66 -24.29 20.18
C GLY A 4 14.94 -22.94 20.10
N ALA A 5 15.05 -22.10 21.12
CA ALA A 5 14.53 -20.74 21.05
C ALA A 5 15.26 -20.00 19.93
N THR A 6 14.53 -19.39 19.01
CA THR A 6 15.11 -18.55 17.98
C THR A 6 15.53 -17.23 18.63
N GLU A 7 16.82 -16.93 18.52
CA GLU A 7 17.40 -15.70 19.07
C GLU A 7 17.57 -14.69 17.96
N ILE A 8 16.88 -13.56 18.06
CA ILE A 8 17.01 -12.45 17.12
C ILE A 8 17.59 -11.25 17.86
N SER A 9 18.74 -10.77 17.37
CA SER A 9 19.27 -9.48 17.78
C SER A 9 18.80 -8.43 16.79
N THR A 10 18.01 -7.47 17.25
CA THR A 10 17.55 -6.35 16.41
C THR A 10 18.15 -5.04 16.93
N TYR A 11 18.61 -4.23 16.00
CA TYR A 11 19.02 -2.86 16.27
C TYR A 11 17.81 -1.95 16.02
N LEU A 12 17.23 -1.45 17.09
CA LEU A 12 16.23 -0.39 17.00
C LEU A 12 16.96 0.94 17.05
N GLY A 13 17.05 1.60 15.89
CA GLY A 13 17.68 2.91 15.72
C GLY A 13 16.87 4.03 16.36
N ASN A 14 16.69 3.97 17.67
CA ASN A 14 16.09 5.03 18.47
C ASN A 14 17.18 5.90 19.11
N SER A 15 16.76 7.02 19.68
CA SER A 15 17.59 8.05 20.29
C SER A 15 18.61 7.57 21.32
N ASP A 16 18.44 6.39 21.87
CA ASP A 16 19.31 5.79 22.88
C ASP A 16 20.48 4.96 22.32
N ARG A 17 20.49 4.67 21.00
CA ARG A 17 21.49 3.83 20.33
C ARG A 17 21.72 2.46 20.98
N ALA A 18 20.73 1.93 21.68
CA ALA A 18 20.86 0.67 22.41
C ALA A 18 20.66 -0.53 21.46
N LEU A 19 21.47 -1.58 21.67
CA LEU A 19 21.26 -2.88 21.03
C LEU A 19 20.32 -3.70 21.90
N HIS A 20 19.15 -4.04 21.37
CA HIS A 20 18.17 -4.85 22.06
C HIS A 20 18.20 -6.29 21.57
N ARG A 21 18.31 -7.23 22.50
CA ARG A 21 18.27 -8.67 22.24
C ARG A 21 16.94 -9.24 22.70
N LEU A 22 16.20 -9.86 21.77
CA LEU A 22 14.92 -10.51 22.05
C LEU A 22 15.06 -12.02 21.89
N ARG A 23 14.48 -12.78 22.83
CA ARG A 23 14.35 -14.24 22.74
C ARG A 23 12.88 -14.61 22.69
N ALA A 24 12.50 -15.42 21.72
CA ALA A 24 11.14 -15.88 21.56
C ALA A 24 11.10 -17.36 21.17
N LYS A 25 10.04 -18.07 21.57
CA LYS A 25 9.81 -19.47 21.16
C LYS A 25 9.46 -19.59 19.68
N HIS A 26 8.77 -18.58 19.14
CA HIS A 26 8.34 -18.51 17.77
C HIS A 26 8.58 -17.10 17.24
N VAL A 27 9.01 -17.01 15.98
CA VAL A 27 9.27 -15.74 15.31
C VAL A 27 8.59 -15.75 13.95
N VAL A 28 7.83 -14.70 13.67
CA VAL A 28 7.20 -14.46 12.36
C VAL A 28 7.98 -13.37 11.64
N MET A 29 8.55 -13.73 10.49
CA MET A 29 9.26 -12.78 9.63
C MET A 29 8.23 -12.01 8.77
N ALA A 30 7.62 -10.98 9.33
CA ALA A 30 6.65 -10.12 8.64
C ALA A 30 7.33 -9.03 7.80
N CYS A 31 8.46 -9.33 7.21
CA CYS A 31 9.22 -8.44 6.34
C CYS A 31 9.18 -8.93 4.89
N PHE A 32 9.81 -8.15 4.01
CA PHE A 32 9.94 -8.51 2.61
C PHE A 32 10.77 -9.79 2.43
N ASN A 33 10.20 -10.80 1.78
CA ASN A 33 10.81 -12.14 1.70
C ASN A 33 12.25 -12.16 1.19
N MET A 34 12.60 -11.31 0.19
CA MET A 34 13.98 -11.17 -0.28
C MET A 34 14.98 -10.76 0.81
N LEU A 35 14.52 -10.09 1.88
CA LEU A 35 15.40 -9.63 2.96
C LEU A 35 15.68 -10.71 3.99
N ILE A 36 14.87 -11.75 4.06
CA ILE A 36 14.99 -12.81 5.06
C ILE A 36 16.39 -13.44 5.06
N PRO A 37 17.00 -13.81 3.91
CA PRO A 37 18.35 -14.38 3.87
C PRO A 37 19.48 -13.46 4.37
N TYR A 38 19.20 -12.16 4.51
CA TYR A 38 20.19 -11.20 5.05
C TYR A 38 20.06 -11.01 6.56
N VAL A 39 18.93 -11.38 7.15
CA VAL A 39 18.66 -11.19 8.58
C VAL A 39 18.55 -12.51 9.35
N LEU A 40 18.32 -13.61 8.66
CA LEU A 40 18.18 -14.94 9.25
C LEU A 40 19.26 -15.88 8.68
N GLY A 41 20.17 -16.32 9.53
CA GLY A 41 21.17 -17.34 9.18
C GLY A 41 20.63 -18.77 9.32
N GLY A 42 21.34 -19.73 8.71
CA GLY A 42 21.01 -21.17 8.83
C GLY A 42 19.85 -21.65 7.98
N LEU A 43 19.47 -20.89 6.97
CA LEU A 43 18.52 -21.35 5.94
C LEU A 43 19.22 -22.34 5.00
N GLU A 44 18.47 -23.32 4.53
CA GLU A 44 18.91 -24.22 3.45
C GLU A 44 19.19 -23.42 2.16
N ASP A 45 20.16 -23.88 1.36
CA ASP A 45 20.56 -23.18 0.13
C ASP A 45 19.40 -23.01 -0.86
N GLU A 46 18.58 -24.06 -1.02
CA GLU A 46 17.39 -23.99 -1.89
C GLU A 46 16.37 -22.97 -1.40
N GLN A 47 16.10 -22.93 -0.10
CA GLN A 47 15.20 -21.95 0.50
C GLN A 47 15.76 -20.52 0.34
N THR A 48 17.05 -20.35 0.55
CA THR A 48 17.74 -19.07 0.35
C THR A 48 17.60 -18.57 -1.09
N ALA A 49 17.83 -19.46 -2.06
CA ALA A 49 17.68 -19.14 -3.47
C ALA A 49 16.24 -18.76 -3.84
N ALA A 50 15.25 -19.52 -3.35
CA ALA A 50 13.83 -19.25 -3.57
C ALA A 50 13.39 -17.89 -3.00
N LEU A 51 13.81 -17.57 -1.79
CA LEU A 51 13.52 -16.27 -1.16
C LEU A 51 14.12 -15.09 -1.95
N ARG A 52 15.35 -15.25 -2.45
CA ARG A 52 16.01 -14.23 -3.29
C ARG A 52 15.34 -14.02 -4.66
N LEU A 53 14.60 -15.02 -5.15
CA LEU A 53 13.83 -14.90 -6.39
C LEU A 53 12.51 -14.15 -6.22
N ASN A 54 12.02 -14.00 -4.99
CA ASN A 54 10.72 -13.40 -4.69
C ASN A 54 10.77 -11.87 -4.81
N VAL A 55 10.72 -11.34 -6.03
CA VAL A 55 10.71 -9.91 -6.30
C VAL A 55 9.33 -9.32 -6.00
N LYS A 56 9.28 -8.28 -5.18
CA LYS A 56 8.05 -7.59 -4.83
C LYS A 56 7.55 -6.75 -6.01
N SER A 57 6.27 -6.91 -6.37
CA SER A 57 5.59 -5.97 -7.25
C SER A 57 5.48 -4.61 -6.58
N PRO A 58 5.83 -3.52 -7.25
CA PRO A 58 5.62 -2.18 -6.71
C PRO A 58 4.12 -1.90 -6.61
N LEU A 59 3.72 -1.30 -5.50
CA LEU A 59 2.33 -1.02 -5.21
C LEU A 59 2.23 0.26 -4.39
N VAL A 60 1.30 1.13 -4.77
CA VAL A 60 0.97 2.35 -4.05
C VAL A 60 -0.46 2.24 -3.52
N TYR A 61 -0.60 2.44 -2.23
CA TYR A 61 -1.90 2.63 -1.60
C TYR A 61 -2.06 4.10 -1.22
N SER A 62 -3.08 4.74 -1.76
CA SER A 62 -3.46 6.08 -1.35
C SER A 62 -4.75 6.03 -0.55
N LYS A 63 -4.80 6.80 0.53
CA LYS A 63 -6.02 7.07 1.29
C LYS A 63 -6.39 8.53 1.08
N VAL A 64 -7.61 8.76 0.68
CA VAL A 64 -8.15 10.10 0.44
C VAL A 64 -9.35 10.30 1.35
N LEU A 65 -9.23 11.23 2.28
CA LEU A 65 -10.37 11.65 3.09
C LEU A 65 -11.20 12.63 2.28
N VAL A 66 -12.45 12.28 2.01
CA VAL A 66 -13.41 13.14 1.32
C VAL A 66 -14.47 13.66 2.30
N ARG A 67 -15.00 14.85 2.00
CA ARG A 67 -15.98 15.55 2.82
C ARG A 67 -17.28 14.78 3.00
N ASN A 68 -17.71 14.08 1.96
CA ASN A 68 -18.94 13.27 1.90
C ASN A 68 -18.75 12.18 0.83
N TRP A 69 -19.65 11.21 0.80
CA TRP A 69 -19.63 10.15 -0.21
C TRP A 69 -20.92 10.10 -1.06
N ARG A 70 -21.66 11.23 -1.14
CA ARG A 70 -22.84 11.39 -2.00
C ARG A 70 -22.59 11.04 -3.45
N PRO A 71 -21.42 11.40 -4.07
CA PRO A 71 -21.15 11.04 -5.45
C PRO A 71 -21.21 9.54 -5.73
N TRP A 72 -20.87 8.72 -4.75
CA TRP A 72 -20.95 7.26 -4.86
C TRP A 72 -22.38 6.75 -4.87
N ILE A 73 -23.26 7.38 -4.07
CA ILE A 73 -24.70 7.08 -4.06
C ILE A 73 -25.35 7.47 -5.38
N GLU A 74 -25.07 8.68 -5.87
CA GLU A 74 -25.61 9.19 -7.13
C GLU A 74 -25.21 8.30 -8.32
N LEU A 75 -24.01 7.73 -8.29
CA LEU A 75 -23.53 6.80 -9.31
C LEU A 75 -24.00 5.35 -9.09
N GLY A 76 -24.56 5.03 -7.93
CA GLY A 76 -24.99 3.67 -7.57
C GLY A 76 -23.84 2.66 -7.47
N VAL A 77 -22.63 3.11 -7.09
CA VAL A 77 -21.43 2.28 -7.02
C VAL A 77 -20.75 2.42 -5.66
N HIS A 78 -19.97 1.43 -5.27
CA HIS A 78 -19.12 1.46 -4.05
C HIS A 78 -17.65 1.19 -4.37
N GLU A 79 -17.35 0.78 -5.59
CA GLU A 79 -16.03 0.47 -6.07
C GLU A 79 -15.96 0.69 -7.58
N ILE A 80 -14.83 1.21 -8.07
CA ILE A 80 -14.57 1.49 -9.47
C ILE A 80 -13.23 0.86 -9.87
N TYR A 81 -13.25 0.13 -10.98
CA TYR A 81 -12.05 -0.38 -11.65
C TYR A 81 -11.69 0.50 -12.83
N GLY A 82 -10.52 1.12 -12.76
CA GLY A 82 -10.05 2.08 -13.77
C GLY A 82 -9.13 1.43 -14.79
N VAL A 83 -9.70 0.86 -15.87
CA VAL A 83 -8.91 0.11 -16.89
C VAL A 83 -7.83 0.96 -17.56
N SER A 84 -8.06 2.27 -17.76
CA SER A 84 -7.10 3.19 -18.39
C SER A 84 -6.69 4.34 -17.46
N SER A 85 -6.92 4.20 -16.15
CA SER A 85 -6.60 5.19 -15.16
C SER A 85 -5.24 4.93 -14.52
N HIS A 86 -4.65 5.96 -13.93
CA HIS A 86 -3.46 5.79 -13.09
C HIS A 86 -3.75 4.86 -11.91
N HIS A 87 -4.92 5.02 -11.26
CA HIS A 87 -5.39 4.11 -10.23
C HIS A 87 -6.27 3.03 -10.85
N SER A 88 -5.82 1.78 -10.69
CA SER A 88 -6.54 0.61 -11.20
C SER A 88 -7.80 0.28 -10.40
N ARG A 89 -7.87 0.74 -9.15
CA ARG A 89 -8.97 0.47 -8.23
C ARG A 89 -9.18 1.65 -7.29
N VAL A 90 -10.44 2.06 -7.15
CA VAL A 90 -10.87 3.08 -6.19
C VAL A 90 -12.13 2.57 -5.49
N LYS A 91 -12.17 2.61 -4.17
CA LYS A 91 -13.33 2.14 -3.39
C LYS A 91 -13.54 2.95 -2.13
N LEU A 92 -14.75 2.89 -1.59
CA LEU A 92 -15.03 3.30 -0.21
C LEU A 92 -14.29 2.36 0.77
N ASP A 93 -13.60 2.93 1.76
CA ASP A 93 -12.79 2.16 2.70
C ASP A 93 -13.57 1.87 3.99
N TYR A 94 -14.71 1.18 3.85
CA TYR A 94 -15.67 0.95 4.93
C TYR A 94 -15.57 -0.41 5.67
N PRO A 95 -14.77 -1.42 5.24
CA PRO A 95 -14.97 -2.76 5.82
C PRO A 95 -14.34 -2.97 7.20
N VAL A 96 -13.64 -1.99 7.75
CA VAL A 96 -12.93 -2.16 9.02
C VAL A 96 -13.40 -1.12 10.03
N ALA A 97 -14.17 -1.55 11.04
CA ALA A 97 -14.40 -0.81 12.27
C ALA A 97 -13.56 -1.46 13.37
N MET A 98 -12.63 -0.72 13.98
CA MET A 98 -11.68 -1.24 14.95
C MET A 98 -11.48 -0.27 16.11
N GLY A 99 -11.39 -0.80 17.32
CA GLY A 99 -11.30 0.03 18.53
C GLY A 99 -12.49 0.97 18.66
N GLY A 100 -12.22 2.26 18.82
CA GLY A 100 -13.25 3.31 18.87
C GLY A 100 -13.71 3.83 17.52
N TYR A 101 -13.07 3.42 16.41
CA TYR A 101 -13.46 3.88 15.07
C TYR A 101 -14.71 3.17 14.58
N ARG A 102 -15.62 3.95 14.00
CA ARG A 102 -16.82 3.47 13.28
C ARG A 102 -16.82 4.07 11.89
N ASN A 103 -17.19 3.25 10.90
CA ASN A 103 -17.35 3.74 9.54
C ASN A 103 -18.56 4.70 9.47
N PRO A 104 -18.47 5.77 8.68
CA PRO A 104 -19.60 6.62 8.38
C PRO A 104 -20.77 5.82 7.80
N VAL A 105 -21.99 6.16 8.21
CA VAL A 105 -23.22 5.52 7.69
C VAL A 105 -24.08 6.50 6.88
N GLU A 106 -23.94 7.80 7.15
CA GLU A 106 -24.67 8.83 6.44
C GLU A 106 -23.86 9.39 5.28
N PRO A 107 -24.43 9.58 4.07
CA PRO A 107 -23.71 10.06 2.89
C PRO A 107 -23.02 11.41 3.06
N ASP A 108 -23.48 12.23 3.99
CA ASP A 108 -22.92 13.55 4.30
C ASP A 108 -21.71 13.52 5.23
N GLU A 109 -21.42 12.37 5.80
CA GLU A 109 -20.27 12.23 6.69
C GLU A 109 -18.97 12.05 5.88
N PRO A 110 -17.83 12.53 6.41
CA PRO A 110 -16.53 12.30 5.79
C PRO A 110 -16.22 10.80 5.68
N MET A 111 -15.70 10.41 4.53
CA MET A 111 -15.37 9.02 4.20
C MET A 111 -13.94 8.92 3.68
N VAL A 112 -13.26 7.83 4.02
CA VAL A 112 -11.95 7.50 3.44
C VAL A 112 -12.15 6.67 2.17
N LEU A 113 -11.50 7.10 1.10
CA LEU A 113 -11.36 6.30 -0.13
C LEU A 113 -10.05 5.54 -0.12
N HIS A 114 -10.08 4.31 -0.61
CA HIS A 114 -8.89 3.50 -0.86
C HIS A 114 -8.62 3.44 -2.36
N MET A 115 -7.43 3.89 -2.76
CA MET A 115 -7.00 3.90 -4.15
C MET A 115 -5.75 3.05 -4.31
N VAL A 116 -5.67 2.28 -5.39
CA VAL A 116 -4.55 1.39 -5.70
C VAL A 116 -3.94 1.78 -7.02
N HIS A 117 -2.62 1.98 -7.03
CA HIS A 117 -1.83 2.13 -8.23
C HIS A 117 -0.74 1.07 -8.28
N VAL A 118 -0.65 0.35 -9.39
CA VAL A 118 0.42 -0.62 -9.67
C VAL A 118 1.26 -0.06 -10.82
N PRO A 119 2.43 0.54 -10.53
CA PRO A 119 3.31 1.03 -11.58
C PRO A 119 3.75 -0.11 -12.49
N THR A 120 3.64 0.09 -13.80
CA THR A 120 4.08 -0.87 -14.81
C THR A 120 4.90 -0.16 -15.87
N VAL A 121 5.94 -0.83 -16.36
CA VAL A 121 6.74 -0.38 -17.50
C VAL A 121 6.49 -1.38 -18.64
N PRO A 122 5.83 -0.95 -19.73
CA PRO A 122 5.60 -1.82 -20.87
C PRO A 122 6.90 -2.08 -21.66
N GLY A 123 6.92 -3.16 -22.44
CA GLY A 123 8.02 -3.47 -23.37
C GLY A 123 9.25 -4.11 -22.70
N ILE A 124 9.12 -4.61 -21.47
CA ILE A 124 10.16 -5.39 -20.81
C ILE A 124 9.63 -6.80 -20.57
N ASP A 125 10.10 -7.76 -21.33
CA ASP A 125 9.59 -9.14 -21.29
C ASP A 125 10.07 -9.93 -20.08
N GLU A 126 11.26 -9.62 -19.53
CA GLU A 126 11.78 -10.29 -18.34
C GLU A 126 11.07 -9.74 -17.08
N PRO A 127 10.31 -10.58 -16.33
CA PRO A 127 9.46 -10.12 -15.23
C PRO A 127 10.21 -9.37 -14.11
N ARG A 128 11.41 -9.84 -13.75
CA ARG A 128 12.19 -9.19 -12.68
C ARG A 128 12.72 -7.81 -13.11
N ALA A 129 13.13 -7.69 -14.39
CA ALA A 129 13.56 -6.40 -14.93
C ALA A 129 12.38 -5.43 -15.01
N ALA A 130 11.20 -5.90 -15.45
CA ALA A 130 9.98 -5.11 -15.47
C ALA A 130 9.59 -4.61 -14.08
N LEU A 131 9.60 -5.47 -13.05
CA LEU A 131 9.29 -5.09 -11.68
C LEU A 131 10.32 -4.10 -11.09
N ARG A 132 11.61 -4.28 -11.40
CA ARG A 132 12.66 -3.33 -10.98
C ARG A 132 12.51 -1.97 -11.65
N ALA A 133 12.18 -1.94 -12.93
CA ALA A 133 11.93 -0.70 -13.67
C ALA A 133 10.70 0.03 -13.10
N SER A 134 9.62 -0.71 -12.86
CA SER A 134 8.38 -0.18 -12.26
C SER A 134 8.62 0.36 -10.85
N ARG A 135 9.43 -0.34 -10.04
CA ARG A 135 9.83 0.17 -8.71
C ARG A 135 10.67 1.45 -8.80
N ARG A 136 11.50 1.58 -9.81
CA ARG A 136 12.29 2.80 -10.05
C ARG A 136 11.38 3.99 -10.36
N LEU A 137 10.35 3.80 -11.20
CA LEU A 137 9.32 4.81 -11.44
C LEU A 137 8.63 5.23 -10.14
N LEU A 138 8.24 4.26 -9.33
CA LEU A 138 7.61 4.53 -8.03
C LEU A 138 8.49 5.40 -7.13
N LEU A 139 9.80 5.11 -7.07
CA LEU A 139 10.73 5.84 -6.20
C LEU A 139 11.04 7.26 -6.73
N GLN A 140 10.86 7.51 -8.02
CA GLN A 140 11.06 8.83 -8.64
C GLN A 140 9.84 9.74 -8.48
N ALA A 141 8.64 9.16 -8.33
CA ALA A 141 7.41 9.93 -8.17
C ALA A 141 7.41 10.74 -6.87
N THR A 142 7.04 12.00 -6.97
CA THR A 142 6.87 12.91 -5.83
C THR A 142 5.46 12.81 -5.25
N PHE A 143 5.23 13.39 -4.07
CA PHE A 143 3.88 13.51 -3.52
C PHE A 143 2.98 14.32 -4.45
N ALA A 144 3.49 15.39 -5.04
CA ALA A 144 2.73 16.23 -5.98
C ALA A 144 2.27 15.45 -7.22
N ASP A 145 3.10 14.53 -7.74
CA ASP A 145 2.71 13.65 -8.86
C ASP A 145 1.55 12.74 -8.47
N HIS A 146 1.61 12.15 -7.28
CA HIS A 146 0.53 11.31 -6.76
C HIS A 146 -0.74 12.12 -6.49
N GLU A 147 -0.64 13.30 -5.88
CA GLU A 147 -1.78 14.19 -5.64
C GLU A 147 -2.47 14.59 -6.95
N ALA A 148 -1.70 15.01 -7.95
CA ALA A 148 -2.25 15.37 -9.26
C ALA A 148 -2.97 14.19 -9.93
N ALA A 149 -2.41 12.98 -9.84
CA ALA A 149 -3.04 11.77 -10.37
C ALA A 149 -4.34 11.43 -9.61
N ILE A 150 -4.34 11.53 -8.28
CA ILE A 150 -5.52 11.30 -7.43
C ILE A 150 -6.65 12.25 -7.81
N ARG A 151 -6.37 13.56 -7.86
CA ARG A 151 -7.36 14.59 -8.19
C ARG A 151 -7.95 14.36 -9.57
N ARG A 152 -7.12 14.13 -10.58
CA ARG A 152 -7.55 13.85 -11.95
C ARG A 152 -8.45 12.59 -12.03
N ASP A 153 -8.03 11.49 -11.39
CA ASP A 153 -8.77 10.23 -11.48
C ASP A 153 -10.11 10.32 -10.72
N LEU A 154 -10.13 10.93 -9.53
CA LEU A 154 -11.38 11.13 -8.78
C LEU A 154 -12.34 12.07 -9.49
N SER A 155 -11.86 13.19 -10.05
CA SER A 155 -12.70 14.10 -10.84
C SER A 155 -13.30 13.41 -12.04
N ARG A 156 -12.55 12.54 -12.73
CA ARG A 156 -13.04 11.79 -13.87
C ARG A 156 -14.05 10.70 -13.48
N MET A 157 -13.81 9.99 -12.38
CA MET A 157 -14.61 8.86 -11.95
C MET A 157 -15.89 9.30 -11.21
N LEU A 158 -15.79 10.28 -10.35
CA LEU A 158 -16.86 10.71 -9.45
C LEU A 158 -17.50 12.05 -9.85
N GLY A 159 -16.89 12.82 -10.76
CA GLY A 159 -17.44 14.08 -11.28
C GLY A 159 -18.87 13.99 -11.78
N PRO A 160 -19.26 12.94 -12.54
CA PRO A 160 -20.65 12.75 -12.95
C PRO A 160 -21.64 12.61 -11.79
N GLY A 161 -21.17 12.18 -10.60
CA GLY A 161 -21.94 12.13 -9.35
C GLY A 161 -21.86 13.42 -8.52
N GLY A 162 -21.27 14.48 -9.05
CA GLY A 162 -21.19 15.79 -8.38
C GLY A 162 -19.93 16.01 -7.54
N PHE A 163 -18.89 15.17 -7.69
CA PHE A 163 -17.62 15.36 -6.96
C PHE A 163 -16.79 16.52 -7.53
N ASP A 164 -16.29 17.36 -6.64
CA ASP A 164 -15.33 18.45 -6.93
C ASP A 164 -14.06 18.22 -6.10
N ASP A 165 -12.94 17.94 -6.77
CA ASP A 165 -11.66 17.62 -6.11
C ASP A 165 -11.09 18.77 -5.27
N ARG A 166 -11.48 20.02 -5.55
CA ARG A 166 -11.04 21.20 -4.79
C ARG A 166 -11.80 21.39 -3.50
N GLN A 167 -13.08 21.00 -3.48
CA GLN A 167 -13.97 21.18 -2.33
C GLN A 167 -14.07 19.93 -1.47
N ASP A 168 -14.05 18.76 -2.10
CA ASP A 168 -14.38 17.50 -1.45
C ASP A 168 -13.18 16.77 -0.87
N ILE A 169 -11.96 16.98 -1.38
CA ILE A 169 -10.75 16.36 -0.80
C ILE A 169 -10.30 17.14 0.42
N LEU A 170 -10.31 16.49 1.59
CA LEU A 170 -9.88 17.06 2.87
C LEU A 170 -8.43 16.71 3.22
N ALA A 171 -8.00 15.48 2.91
CA ALA A 171 -6.64 15.01 3.17
C ALA A 171 -6.25 13.86 2.23
N ILE A 172 -4.95 13.73 1.99
CA ILE A 172 -4.35 12.67 1.17
C ILE A 172 -3.17 12.06 1.91
N THR A 173 -3.10 10.73 1.95
CA THR A 173 -1.90 9.99 2.33
C THR A 173 -1.51 9.02 1.23
N VAL A 174 -0.21 8.88 0.98
CA VAL A 174 0.35 7.99 -0.03
C VAL A 174 1.35 7.05 0.62
N ASN A 175 1.08 5.74 0.57
CA ASN A 175 1.96 4.68 1.04
C ASN A 175 2.60 3.98 -0.15
N ARG A 176 3.95 3.94 -0.19
CA ARG A 176 4.74 3.41 -1.31
C ARG A 176 5.89 2.51 -0.86
#